data_e0ce9337468484cc24936517ae662e3c
#
_entry.id   e0ce9337468484cc24936517ae662e3c
#
_cell.length_a   1.000
_cell.length_b   1.000
_cell.length_c   1.000
_cell.angle_alpha   90.00
_cell.angle_beta   90.00
_cell.angle_gamma   90.00
#
_symmetry.space_group_name_H-M   'P 1'
#
loop_
_entity.id
_entity.type
_entity.pdbx_description
1 polymer ?
#
loop_
_entity_poly.entity_id
_entity_poly.type
_entity_poly.pdbx_seq_one_letter_code
_entity_poly.pdbx_strand_id
1 'polypeptide(L)'
;MFHRLYFAFMAVLTLMCSCSSDRPDSLEPHLQTLQATDITRTEATISGMCQTDKATQMPQLWFRYGADESMSERSDVLDNVDGSVSMRLRNLTAGTTYYYMLQGGNGTAVLSGEPLSFTTLPNLQPTMWEVKVLSSSPMSVIVGYSIADDGGDDITESGCRVARQDGADMDGGSEKQITIMQTGS
;
A
#
# COMPACT_ATOMS: atom_id res chain seq x y z
N MET A 1 90.45 9.32 -19.40
CA MET A 1 89.93 8.32 -20.33
C MET A 1 88.59 7.97 -19.83
N PHE A 2 87.56 8.72 -20.19
CA PHE A 2 86.24 8.55 -19.66
C PHE A 2 85.23 8.10 -20.74
N HIS A 3 84.72 6.90 -20.57
CA HIS A 3 83.69 6.37 -21.41
C HIS A 3 82.33 6.94 -20.91
N ARG A 4 81.68 7.75 -21.70
CA ARG A 4 80.30 8.23 -21.45
C ARG A 4 79.34 7.23 -22.09
N LEU A 5 78.67 6.52 -21.23
CA LEU A 5 77.55 5.64 -21.60
C LEU A 5 76.30 6.49 -21.70
N TYR A 6 75.78 6.68 -22.91
CA TYR A 6 74.49 7.29 -23.13
C TYR A 6 73.40 6.21 -23.03
N PHE A 7 72.61 6.27 -21.94
CA PHE A 7 71.38 5.52 -21.88
C PHE A 7 70.33 6.28 -22.67
N ALA A 8 69.92 5.74 -23.80
CA ALA A 8 68.77 6.17 -24.54
C ALA A 8 67.52 5.68 -23.81
N PHE A 9 66.82 6.60 -23.15
CA PHE A 9 65.52 6.32 -22.54
C PHE A 9 64.43 6.33 -23.64
N MET A 10 64.14 5.14 -24.14
CA MET A 10 63.04 4.96 -25.10
C MET A 10 61.72 5.02 -24.37
N ALA A 11 61.10 6.19 -24.36
CA ALA A 11 59.72 6.38 -23.84
C ALA A 11 58.78 5.68 -24.81
N VAL A 12 58.30 4.50 -24.43
CA VAL A 12 57.17 3.85 -25.08
C VAL A 12 55.89 4.58 -24.64
N LEU A 13 55.44 5.48 -25.51
CA LEU A 13 54.15 6.11 -25.38
C LEU A 13 53.07 5.07 -25.73
N THR A 14 52.62 4.31 -24.74
CA THR A 14 51.41 3.48 -24.89
C THR A 14 50.21 4.40 -25.03
N LEU A 15 49.75 4.57 -26.25
CA LEU A 15 48.42 5.17 -26.54
C LEU A 15 47.40 4.24 -25.96
N MET A 16 46.94 4.54 -24.75
CA MET A 16 45.72 3.98 -24.20
C MET A 16 44.56 4.53 -25.06
N CYS A 17 44.22 3.78 -26.09
CA CYS A 17 42.96 3.95 -26.77
C CYS A 17 41.88 3.59 -25.74
N SER A 18 41.46 4.59 -24.95
CA SER A 18 40.20 4.54 -24.21
C SER A 18 39.11 4.48 -25.26
N CYS A 19 38.74 3.29 -25.69
CA CYS A 19 37.44 3.07 -26.23
C CYS A 19 36.47 3.34 -25.08
N SER A 20 36.07 4.61 -24.92
CA SER A 20 34.74 4.90 -24.45
C SER A 20 33.82 4.17 -25.41
N SER A 21 33.32 3.02 -25.03
CA SER A 21 32.12 2.49 -25.65
C SER A 21 31.01 3.50 -25.28
N ASP A 22 30.92 4.55 -26.10
CA ASP A 22 29.65 5.23 -26.29
C ASP A 22 28.71 4.16 -26.87
N ARG A 23 28.22 3.29 -25.99
CA ARG A 23 26.93 2.64 -26.24
C ARG A 23 25.99 3.80 -26.40
N PRO A 24 25.32 3.93 -27.56
CA PRO A 24 24.18 4.82 -27.63
C PRO A 24 23.31 4.44 -26.45
N ASP A 25 22.89 5.43 -25.66
CA ASP A 25 22.00 5.26 -24.52
C ASP A 25 21.00 4.19 -24.90
N SER A 26 20.97 3.11 -24.14
CA SER A 26 20.12 1.97 -24.49
C SER A 26 18.72 2.50 -24.65
N LEU A 27 18.14 2.31 -25.81
CA LEU A 27 16.76 2.70 -26.15
C LEU A 27 15.74 1.86 -25.34
N GLU A 28 16.11 1.48 -24.12
CA GLU A 28 15.27 0.70 -23.23
C GLU A 28 14.23 1.61 -22.60
N PRO A 29 12.98 1.14 -22.51
CA PRO A 29 11.94 1.85 -21.78
C PRO A 29 12.38 2.14 -20.35
N HIS A 30 12.14 3.34 -19.89
CA HIS A 30 12.39 3.73 -18.51
C HIS A 30 11.10 3.63 -17.71
N LEU A 31 11.10 2.77 -16.67
CA LEU A 31 9.96 2.57 -15.79
C LEU A 31 10.20 3.25 -14.45
N GLN A 32 9.21 3.98 -13.99
CA GLN A 32 9.22 4.61 -12.67
C GLN A 32 7.96 4.24 -11.91
N THR A 33 8.10 3.70 -10.70
CA THR A 33 7.00 3.56 -9.77
C THR A 33 6.74 4.90 -9.10
N LEU A 34 5.49 5.32 -9.01
CA LEU A 34 5.08 6.58 -8.38
C LEU A 34 4.39 6.31 -7.04
N GLN A 35 4.33 7.33 -6.18
CA GLN A 35 3.71 7.24 -4.87
C GLN A 35 2.23 6.85 -4.97
N ALA A 36 1.78 6.01 -4.04
CA ALA A 36 0.38 5.64 -3.92
C ALA A 36 -0.47 6.82 -3.43
N THR A 37 -1.71 6.89 -3.91
CA THR A 37 -2.70 7.91 -3.55
C THR A 37 -4.02 7.27 -3.13
N ASP A 38 -4.98 8.06 -2.67
CA ASP A 38 -6.33 7.62 -2.28
C ASP A 38 -6.30 6.43 -1.31
N ILE A 39 -5.36 6.46 -0.37
CA ILE A 39 -5.18 5.38 0.59
C ILE A 39 -6.32 5.44 1.62
N THR A 40 -7.07 4.35 1.70
CA THR A 40 -8.14 4.13 2.68
C THR A 40 -7.82 2.91 3.56
N ARG A 41 -8.78 2.38 4.29
CA ARG A 41 -8.64 1.15 5.07
C ARG A 41 -8.51 -0.10 4.17
N THR A 42 -9.20 -0.10 3.03
CA THR A 42 -9.35 -1.29 2.17
C THR A 42 -9.01 -1.06 0.71
N GLU A 43 -8.59 0.14 0.35
CA GLU A 43 -8.26 0.51 -1.03
C GLU A 43 -7.08 1.48 -1.09
N ALA A 44 -6.39 1.48 -2.21
CA ALA A 44 -5.37 2.45 -2.57
C ALA A 44 -5.21 2.52 -4.09
N THR A 45 -4.75 3.65 -4.61
CA THR A 45 -4.38 3.82 -6.01
C THR A 45 -2.86 3.79 -6.13
N ILE A 46 -2.31 2.80 -6.84
CA ILE A 46 -0.89 2.73 -7.19
C ILE A 46 -0.70 3.24 -8.61
N SER A 47 0.43 3.90 -8.84
CA SER A 47 0.71 4.55 -10.10
C SER A 47 2.15 4.33 -10.54
N GLY A 48 2.40 4.51 -11.82
CA GLY A 48 3.73 4.46 -12.40
C GLY A 48 3.79 5.21 -13.72
N MET A 49 4.99 5.36 -14.23
CA MET A 49 5.27 6.04 -15.49
C MET A 49 6.17 5.15 -16.35
N CYS A 50 5.82 5.05 -17.62
CA CYS A 50 6.65 4.43 -18.64
C CYS A 50 7.04 5.51 -19.66
N GLN A 51 8.33 5.67 -19.85
CA GLN A 51 8.88 6.55 -20.90
C GLN A 51 9.60 5.67 -21.92
N THR A 52 9.20 5.75 -23.17
CA THR A 52 9.83 5.03 -24.26
C THR A 52 10.31 6.00 -25.31
N ASP A 53 11.42 5.67 -25.95
CA ASP A 53 11.81 6.32 -27.19
C ASP A 53 10.91 5.79 -28.33
N LYS A 54 10.54 6.67 -29.29
CA LYS A 54 9.68 6.33 -30.41
C LYS A 54 10.17 5.17 -31.29
N ALA A 55 11.44 4.81 -31.17
CA ALA A 55 12.04 3.69 -31.88
C ALA A 55 11.93 2.35 -31.16
N THR A 56 11.51 2.34 -29.90
CA THR A 56 11.48 1.13 -29.06
C THR A 56 10.06 0.54 -29.04
N GLN A 57 9.98 -0.78 -29.13
CA GLN A 57 8.71 -1.47 -28.96
C GLN A 57 8.20 -1.28 -27.53
N MET A 58 6.95 -0.83 -27.39
CA MET A 58 6.30 -0.63 -26.11
C MET A 58 6.24 -1.95 -25.33
N PRO A 59 6.70 -1.98 -24.07
CA PRO A 59 6.56 -3.16 -23.23
C PRO A 59 5.09 -3.33 -22.80
N GLN A 60 4.69 -4.56 -22.53
CA GLN A 60 3.49 -4.81 -21.74
C GLN A 60 3.76 -4.41 -20.30
N LEU A 61 2.89 -3.61 -19.72
CA LEU A 61 3.03 -3.11 -18.35
C LEU A 61 2.12 -3.87 -17.39
N TRP A 62 2.58 -4.06 -16.16
CA TRP A 62 1.80 -4.59 -15.05
C TRP A 62 2.37 -4.11 -13.71
N PHE A 63 1.58 -4.16 -12.66
CA PHE A 63 2.07 -3.98 -11.30
C PHE A 63 2.33 -5.33 -10.64
N ARG A 64 3.42 -5.39 -9.87
CA ARG A 64 3.62 -6.39 -8.83
C ARG A 64 3.29 -5.73 -7.50
N TYR A 65 2.59 -6.46 -6.62
CA TYR A 65 2.22 -5.94 -5.31
C TYR A 65 2.01 -7.09 -4.31
N GLY A 66 1.97 -6.77 -3.01
CA GLY A 66 1.76 -7.74 -1.95
C GLY A 66 1.93 -7.13 -0.57
N ALA A 67 1.52 -7.87 0.47
CA ALA A 67 1.68 -7.49 1.87
C ALA A 67 3.12 -7.69 2.39
N ASP A 68 4.01 -8.18 1.56
CA ASP A 68 5.43 -8.37 1.85
C ASP A 68 6.30 -7.97 0.65
N GLU A 69 7.60 -7.89 0.85
CA GLU A 69 8.57 -7.48 -0.17
C GLU A 69 8.66 -8.44 -1.37
N SER A 70 8.12 -9.66 -1.28
CA SER A 70 8.11 -10.60 -2.41
C SER A 70 7.14 -10.19 -3.50
N MET A 71 6.15 -9.35 -3.16
CA MET A 71 5.13 -8.83 -4.10
C MET A 71 4.56 -9.95 -4.98
N SER A 72 4.01 -10.98 -4.33
CA SER A 72 3.57 -12.23 -5.00
C SER A 72 2.44 -12.01 -5.99
N GLU A 73 1.62 -11.00 -5.79
CA GLU A 73 0.49 -10.67 -6.66
C GLU A 73 0.93 -9.92 -7.92
N ARG A 74 0.20 -10.14 -9.00
CA ARG A 74 0.42 -9.46 -10.27
C ARG A 74 -0.91 -8.95 -10.82
N SER A 75 -0.93 -7.71 -11.29
CA SER A 75 -2.09 -7.16 -11.98
C SER A 75 -2.27 -7.79 -13.37
N ASP A 76 -3.43 -7.57 -13.97
CA ASP A 76 -3.61 -7.73 -15.40
C ASP A 76 -2.63 -6.84 -16.17
N VAL A 77 -2.39 -7.21 -17.42
CA VAL A 77 -1.54 -6.43 -18.32
C VAL A 77 -2.26 -5.12 -18.65
N LEU A 78 -1.54 -4.02 -18.42
CA LEU A 78 -1.96 -2.70 -18.84
C LEU A 78 -1.52 -2.53 -20.30
N ASP A 79 -2.46 -2.28 -21.18
CA ASP A 79 -2.16 -2.16 -22.62
C ASP A 79 -1.26 -0.95 -22.89
N ASN A 80 -0.29 -1.14 -23.76
CA ASN A 80 0.64 -0.23 -24.43
C ASN A 80 0.45 1.26 -24.06
N VAL A 81 0.93 1.66 -22.91
CA VAL A 81 0.78 3.04 -22.44
C VAL A 81 2.14 3.72 -22.40
N ASP A 82 2.32 4.74 -23.23
CA ASP A 82 3.40 5.70 -23.06
C ASP A 82 2.90 6.80 -22.13
N GLY A 83 3.57 6.97 -21.00
CA GLY A 83 3.20 7.93 -19.97
C GLY A 83 2.76 7.30 -18.66
N SER A 84 1.78 7.89 -18.02
CA SER A 84 1.32 7.50 -16.68
C SER A 84 0.28 6.38 -16.74
N VAL A 85 0.47 5.37 -15.90
CA VAL A 85 -0.48 4.29 -15.65
C VAL A 85 -0.87 4.26 -14.18
N SER A 86 -2.09 3.86 -13.88
CA SER A 86 -2.56 3.71 -12.52
C SER A 86 -3.52 2.52 -12.39
N MET A 87 -3.58 1.97 -11.17
CA MET A 87 -4.49 0.89 -10.82
C MET A 87 -5.00 1.07 -9.40
N ARG A 88 -6.30 0.85 -9.20
CA ARG A 88 -6.91 0.84 -7.88
C ARG A 88 -6.86 -0.58 -7.30
N LEU A 89 -6.16 -0.73 -6.20
CA LEU A 89 -6.18 -1.94 -5.36
C LEU A 89 -7.41 -1.90 -4.46
N ARG A 90 -8.06 -3.05 -4.30
CA ARG A 90 -9.26 -3.21 -3.47
C ARG A 90 -9.11 -4.43 -2.56
N ASN A 91 -10.00 -4.53 -1.57
CA ASN A 91 -10.02 -5.63 -0.60
C ASN A 91 -8.70 -5.78 0.15
N LEU A 92 -8.06 -4.65 0.45
CA LEU A 92 -6.85 -4.61 1.25
C LEU A 92 -7.21 -4.77 2.74
N THR A 93 -6.28 -5.28 3.51
CA THR A 93 -6.40 -5.35 4.97
C THR A 93 -6.05 -4.00 5.59
N ALA A 94 -6.85 -3.52 6.52
CA ALA A 94 -6.61 -2.28 7.24
C ALA A 94 -5.31 -2.35 8.08
N GLY A 95 -4.64 -1.19 8.25
CA GLY A 95 -3.43 -1.08 9.04
C GLY A 95 -2.24 -1.90 8.52
N THR A 96 -2.26 -2.30 7.25
CA THR A 96 -1.28 -3.20 6.64
C THR A 96 -0.40 -2.46 5.65
N THR A 97 0.90 -2.73 5.69
CA THR A 97 1.85 -2.21 4.71
C THR A 97 1.87 -3.10 3.48
N TYR A 98 1.72 -2.48 2.32
CA TYR A 98 1.81 -3.11 1.01
C TYR A 98 3.00 -2.57 0.24
N TYR A 99 3.68 -3.47 -0.46
CA TYR A 99 4.79 -3.15 -1.36
C TYR A 99 4.31 -3.28 -2.80
N TYR A 100 4.83 -2.47 -3.69
CA TYR A 100 4.45 -2.52 -5.10
C TYR A 100 5.54 -1.93 -5.99
N MET A 101 5.56 -2.35 -7.26
CA MET A 101 6.38 -1.76 -8.30
C MET A 101 5.74 -1.91 -9.67
N LEU A 102 6.01 -0.96 -10.56
CA LEU A 102 5.69 -1.08 -11.97
C LEU A 102 6.72 -1.99 -12.64
N GLN A 103 6.26 -2.95 -13.40
CA GLN A 103 7.08 -3.80 -14.26
C GLN A 103 6.60 -3.72 -15.70
N GLY A 104 7.52 -4.00 -16.62
CA GLY A 104 7.21 -4.06 -18.03
C GLY A 104 8.13 -5.03 -18.76
N GLY A 105 7.63 -5.64 -19.82
CA GLY A 105 8.42 -6.58 -20.61
C GLY A 105 7.85 -6.79 -22.00
N ASN A 106 8.71 -7.31 -22.88
CA ASN A 106 8.38 -7.65 -24.26
C ASN A 106 8.52 -9.16 -24.55
N GLY A 107 8.54 -9.98 -23.49
CA GLY A 107 8.70 -11.43 -23.57
C GLY A 107 10.13 -11.96 -23.46
N THR A 108 11.15 -11.13 -23.64
CA THR A 108 12.57 -11.52 -23.51
C THR A 108 13.26 -10.96 -22.28
N ALA A 109 12.86 -9.79 -21.84
CA ALA A 109 13.38 -9.12 -20.65
C ALA A 109 12.24 -8.48 -19.85
N VAL A 110 12.44 -8.36 -18.55
CA VAL A 110 11.55 -7.64 -17.62
C VAL A 110 12.33 -6.47 -17.03
N LEU A 111 11.79 -5.29 -17.20
CA LEU A 111 12.25 -4.06 -16.57
C LEU A 111 11.38 -3.79 -15.33
N SER A 112 11.92 -3.12 -14.34
CA SER A 112 11.21 -2.78 -13.11
C SER A 112 11.52 -1.36 -12.70
N GLY A 113 10.50 -0.63 -12.27
CA GLY A 113 10.70 0.59 -11.49
C GLY A 113 11.15 0.26 -10.07
N GLU A 114 11.59 1.27 -9.33
CA GLU A 114 11.95 1.12 -7.92
C GLU A 114 10.73 0.64 -7.10
N PRO A 115 10.90 -0.31 -6.17
CA PRO A 115 9.83 -0.73 -5.29
C PRO A 115 9.47 0.37 -4.30
N LEU A 116 8.18 0.58 -4.10
CA LEU A 116 7.62 1.50 -3.12
C LEU A 116 6.67 0.77 -2.19
N SER A 117 6.30 1.41 -1.09
CA SER A 117 5.31 0.89 -0.16
C SER A 117 4.33 1.97 0.29
N PHE A 118 3.16 1.53 0.73
CA PHE A 118 2.18 2.36 1.44
C PHE A 118 1.57 1.54 2.57
N THR A 119 0.96 2.21 3.55
CA THR A 119 0.23 1.55 4.62
C THR A 119 -1.22 2.00 4.57
N THR A 120 -2.16 1.05 4.55
CA THR A 120 -3.59 1.32 4.64
C THR A 120 -3.93 1.94 5.99
N LEU A 121 -5.01 2.72 6.04
CA LEU A 121 -5.48 3.29 7.30
C LEU A 121 -5.90 2.17 8.26
N PRO A 122 -5.63 2.32 9.57
CA PRO A 122 -6.04 1.33 10.55
C PRO A 122 -7.54 1.37 10.78
N ASN A 123 -8.11 0.28 11.31
CA ASN A 123 -9.45 0.29 11.86
C ASN A 123 -9.50 1.23 13.08
N LEU A 124 -10.62 1.89 13.25
CA LEU A 124 -10.90 2.78 14.35
C LEU A 124 -11.84 2.10 15.35
N GLN A 125 -11.88 2.63 16.57
CA GLN A 125 -12.91 2.19 17.51
C GLN A 125 -14.30 2.59 17.00
N PRO A 126 -15.31 1.72 17.15
CA PRO A 126 -16.68 2.08 16.85
C PRO A 126 -17.12 3.33 17.63
N THR A 127 -17.89 4.17 16.98
CA THR A 127 -18.47 5.35 17.61
C THR A 127 -19.98 5.19 17.74
N MET A 128 -20.51 5.54 18.92
CA MET A 128 -21.95 5.56 19.15
C MET A 128 -22.50 6.96 18.88
N TRP A 129 -23.60 7.02 18.14
CA TRP A 129 -24.26 8.29 17.87
C TRP A 129 -25.07 8.74 19.08
N GLU A 130 -25.93 7.88 19.60
CA GLU A 130 -26.89 8.23 20.64
C GLU A 130 -27.26 7.01 21.47
N VAL A 131 -27.44 7.24 22.78
CA VAL A 131 -28.01 6.28 23.72
C VAL A 131 -29.27 6.90 24.30
N LYS A 132 -30.42 6.26 24.13
CA LYS A 132 -31.71 6.72 24.62
C LYS A 132 -32.39 5.69 25.54
N VAL A 133 -32.96 6.15 26.62
CA VAL A 133 -33.95 5.34 27.36
C VAL A 133 -35.29 5.39 26.63
N LEU A 134 -35.68 4.27 26.05
CA LEU A 134 -36.93 4.14 25.28
C LEU A 134 -38.13 3.91 26.19
N SER A 135 -37.93 3.19 27.29
CA SER A 135 -38.97 2.90 28.28
C SER A 135 -38.32 2.58 29.62
N SER A 136 -38.99 2.92 30.71
CA SER A 136 -38.59 2.53 32.06
C SER A 136 -39.78 2.15 32.93
N SER A 137 -39.58 1.16 33.81
CA SER A 137 -40.52 0.74 34.83
C SER A 137 -39.76 0.46 36.14
N PRO A 138 -40.43 0.24 37.28
CA PRO A 138 -39.73 -0.08 38.51
C PRO A 138 -38.81 -1.31 38.45
N MET A 139 -39.06 -2.19 37.46
CA MET A 139 -38.32 -3.46 37.34
C MET A 139 -37.59 -3.65 35.99
N SER A 140 -37.71 -2.68 35.07
CA SER A 140 -37.10 -2.81 33.75
C SER A 140 -36.79 -1.46 33.13
N VAL A 141 -35.72 -1.40 32.34
CA VAL A 141 -35.38 -0.28 31.49
C VAL A 141 -35.06 -0.79 30.09
N ILE A 142 -35.58 -0.13 29.07
CA ILE A 142 -35.23 -0.40 27.68
C ILE A 142 -34.37 0.75 27.18
N VAL A 143 -33.15 0.41 26.76
CA VAL A 143 -32.20 1.37 26.24
C VAL A 143 -31.98 1.07 24.74
N GLY A 144 -32.17 2.08 23.92
CA GLY A 144 -31.83 2.03 22.51
C GLY A 144 -30.50 2.76 22.27
N TYR A 145 -29.69 2.27 21.36
CA TYR A 145 -28.51 2.95 20.89
C TYR A 145 -28.37 2.75 19.39
N SER A 146 -27.62 3.64 18.76
CA SER A 146 -27.23 3.52 17.35
C SER A 146 -25.73 3.67 17.23
N ILE A 147 -25.16 2.93 16.32
CA ILE A 147 -23.75 2.99 15.97
C ILE A 147 -23.62 3.92 14.78
N ALA A 148 -22.79 4.96 14.90
CA ALA A 148 -22.58 5.93 13.84
C ALA A 148 -21.52 5.45 12.83
N ASP A 149 -20.50 4.75 13.32
CA ASP A 149 -19.40 4.19 12.53
C ASP A 149 -18.92 2.92 13.24
N ASP A 150 -18.85 1.80 12.53
CA ASP A 150 -18.34 0.53 13.04
C ASP A 150 -16.81 0.51 13.20
N GLY A 151 -16.15 1.56 12.75
CA GLY A 151 -14.69 1.66 12.78
C GLY A 151 -14.00 0.90 11.65
N GLY A 152 -14.78 0.28 10.75
CA GLY A 152 -14.28 -0.49 9.61
C GLY A 152 -14.03 -1.96 9.91
N ASP A 153 -14.61 -2.47 11.00
CA ASP A 153 -14.56 -3.89 11.38
C ASP A 153 -15.92 -4.32 11.90
N ASP A 154 -16.24 -5.60 11.81
CA ASP A 154 -17.50 -6.15 12.30
C ASP A 154 -17.62 -5.97 13.82
N ILE A 155 -18.77 -5.49 14.27
CA ILE A 155 -19.06 -5.39 15.71
C ILE A 155 -19.46 -6.77 16.21
N THR A 156 -18.57 -7.42 16.93
CA THR A 156 -18.78 -8.76 17.47
C THR A 156 -19.49 -8.77 18.81
N GLU A 157 -19.41 -7.68 19.56
CA GLU A 157 -20.07 -7.55 20.88
C GLU A 157 -20.52 -6.11 21.10
N SER A 158 -21.72 -5.97 21.62
CA SER A 158 -22.28 -4.68 22.03
C SER A 158 -23.15 -4.83 23.25
N GLY A 159 -23.17 -3.81 24.11
CA GLY A 159 -23.94 -3.86 25.34
C GLY A 159 -23.99 -2.53 26.08
N CYS A 160 -24.76 -2.47 27.14
CA CYS A 160 -24.77 -1.33 28.04
C CYS A 160 -24.54 -1.78 29.48
N ARG A 161 -23.88 -0.95 30.27
CA ARG A 161 -23.75 -1.14 31.71
C ARG A 161 -24.69 -0.16 32.41
N VAL A 162 -25.48 -0.68 33.32
CA VAL A 162 -26.39 0.11 34.15
C VAL A 162 -25.85 0.10 35.59
N ALA A 163 -25.66 1.28 36.15
CA ALA A 163 -25.28 1.45 37.56
C ALA A 163 -26.27 2.33 38.31
N ARG A 164 -26.31 2.18 39.62
CA ARG A 164 -27.07 3.11 40.48
C ARG A 164 -26.35 4.43 40.61
N GLN A 165 -27.09 5.49 40.81
CA GLN A 165 -26.54 6.83 41.00
C GLN A 165 -25.67 6.97 42.26
N ASP A 166 -25.85 6.07 43.25
CA ASP A 166 -25.06 6.00 44.48
C ASP A 166 -23.69 5.28 44.30
N GLY A 167 -23.37 4.86 43.08
CA GLY A 167 -22.11 4.17 42.76
C GLY A 167 -22.04 2.69 43.22
N ALA A 168 -23.11 2.16 43.82
CA ALA A 168 -23.21 0.74 44.13
C ALA A 168 -23.45 -0.02 42.82
N ASP A 169 -22.53 -0.93 42.48
CA ASP A 169 -22.79 -1.88 41.41
C ASP A 169 -24.06 -2.65 41.70
N MET A 170 -24.91 -2.81 40.69
CA MET A 170 -26.09 -3.66 40.76
C MET A 170 -25.71 -5.14 40.77
N ASP A 171 -24.65 -5.48 41.52
CA ASP A 171 -24.14 -6.82 41.69
C ASP A 171 -24.92 -7.58 42.76
N GLY A 172 -26.13 -7.83 42.46
CA GLY A 172 -27.05 -8.68 43.20
C GLY A 172 -27.63 -9.76 42.31
N GLY A 173 -26.75 -10.60 41.77
CA GLY A 173 -27.04 -11.98 41.37
C GLY A 173 -28.27 -12.26 40.49
N SER A 174 -28.65 -11.37 39.60
CA SER A 174 -29.58 -11.68 38.52
C SER A 174 -29.06 -11.06 37.25
N GLU A 175 -28.47 -11.86 36.39
CA GLU A 175 -28.30 -11.54 34.99
C GLU A 175 -29.65 -11.16 34.42
N LYS A 176 -29.95 -9.88 34.38
CA LYS A 176 -31.08 -9.41 33.59
C LYS A 176 -30.62 -9.42 32.15
N GLN A 177 -31.15 -10.39 31.43
CA GLN A 177 -31.01 -10.52 30.00
C GLN A 177 -31.38 -9.18 29.33
N ILE A 178 -30.39 -8.44 28.86
CA ILE A 178 -30.61 -7.21 28.08
C ILE A 178 -30.84 -7.67 26.64
N THR A 179 -32.10 -7.64 26.22
CA THR A 179 -32.45 -7.90 24.81
C THR A 179 -32.01 -6.71 23.99
N ILE A 180 -30.91 -6.85 23.26
CA ILE A 180 -30.41 -5.85 22.33
C ILE A 180 -31.22 -6.02 21.03
N MET A 181 -32.09 -5.09 20.72
CA MET A 181 -32.71 -5.02 19.39
C MET A 181 -31.77 -4.25 18.48
N GLN A 182 -31.04 -4.97 17.62
CA GLN A 182 -30.28 -4.38 16.54
C GLN A 182 -31.27 -4.01 15.43
N THR A 183 -31.53 -2.73 15.23
CA THR A 183 -32.19 -2.23 14.03
C THR A 183 -31.11 -2.04 12.98
N GLY A 184 -30.92 -3.06 12.12
CA GLY A 184 -30.10 -2.93 10.93
C GLY A 184 -30.78 -1.96 9.96
N SER A 185 -29.97 -1.07 9.39
CA SER A 185 -30.29 -0.28 8.19
C SER A 185 -29.67 -0.91 6.97
#